data_28e376f97a289f0991ec294b54435e09
#
_entry.id   28e376f97a289f0991ec294b54435e09
#
_cell.length_a   1.000
_cell.length_b   1.000
_cell.length_c   1.000
_cell.angle_alpha   90.00
_cell.angle_beta   90.00
_cell.angle_gamma   90.00
#
_symmetry.space_group_name_H-M   'P 1'
#
loop_
_entity.id
_entity.type
_entity.pdbx_description
1 polymer ?
#
loop_
_entity_poly.entity_id
_entity_poly.type
_entity_poly.pdbx_seq_one_letter_code
_entity_poly.pdbx_strand_id
1 'polypeptide(L)'
;MGEEKWCVVTGGRGFAARHLVEMLIRYEIYHVRIADLGPTIKLEPHEEKGILGEALKSDRALYVSMDLLNKSQVLKACEGAEVVFHMAAPDSSINNHKLHYSVNVQGTQNIIDACVELKVKRLIYTSSPSVVFDGVTGILDGDESLPYPAKHNDSYSATKAEGEALVMKSNGTKGLLTCCIRPSSIFGPGDRLLVPSLVAAAKAGKSKFIIGDGNNLYDFTYVENVAHAHVCAERALASGGAAAEKAAGNAYFVTNTESIKFWEFVSLILEGLGYDRPSIKIPASVMMPISHLVELTYKLLAPYGMKVPQLTPSRIRLLSMSRTFSSSKASDRLGYAPIVTLQEGIRRTIESYPHLRAEHGSGKDGPKSSASLFKRFFLLVVFSLLLLSVLGIISPWSFFIIGILAAFVVFLIFDKSKKN
;
A
#
# COMPACT_ATOMS: atom_id res chain seq x y z
N MET A 1 -32.55 -20.72 17.71
CA MET A 1 -31.58 -19.69 17.36
C MET A 1 -30.35 -20.43 16.91
N GLY A 2 -29.85 -20.17 15.67
CA GLY A 2 -28.60 -20.81 15.22
C GLY A 2 -27.43 -20.34 16.08
N GLU A 3 -26.39 -21.18 16.21
CA GLU A 3 -25.17 -20.79 16.89
C GLU A 3 -24.59 -19.51 16.26
N GLU A 4 -24.21 -18.54 17.08
CA GLU A 4 -23.56 -17.31 16.65
C GLU A 4 -22.22 -17.64 16.01
N LYS A 5 -22.05 -17.27 14.77
CA LYS A 5 -20.80 -17.47 14.03
C LYS A 5 -19.89 -16.25 14.19
N TRP A 6 -18.70 -16.49 14.68
CA TRP A 6 -17.69 -15.43 14.87
C TRP A 6 -16.60 -15.46 13.80
N CYS A 7 -16.18 -14.28 13.37
CA CYS A 7 -14.94 -14.09 12.61
C CYS A 7 -14.00 -13.16 13.35
N VAL A 8 -12.72 -13.22 13.01
CA VAL A 8 -11.68 -12.31 13.49
C VAL A 8 -11.11 -11.53 12.32
N VAL A 9 -11.02 -10.21 12.45
CA VAL A 9 -10.32 -9.33 11.50
C VAL A 9 -9.13 -8.71 12.22
N THR A 10 -7.92 -9.15 11.88
CA THR A 10 -6.69 -8.60 12.46
C THR A 10 -6.27 -7.32 11.75
N GLY A 11 -5.59 -6.41 12.47
CA GLY A 11 -5.31 -5.08 11.92
C GLY A 11 -6.57 -4.25 11.73
N GLY A 12 -7.63 -4.53 12.52
CA GLY A 12 -8.97 -4.03 12.34
C GLY A 12 -9.15 -2.51 12.54
N ARG A 13 -8.12 -1.82 13.03
CA ARG A 13 -8.05 -0.34 13.04
C ARG A 13 -7.50 0.23 11.74
N GLY A 14 -6.97 -0.63 10.87
CA GLY A 14 -6.40 -0.26 9.59
C GLY A 14 -7.44 0.13 8.54
N PHE A 15 -7.01 0.85 7.54
CA PHE A 15 -7.83 1.37 6.45
C PHE A 15 -8.69 0.30 5.77
N ALA A 16 -8.06 -0.68 5.13
CA ALA A 16 -8.80 -1.71 4.38
C ALA A 16 -9.61 -2.65 5.30
N ALA A 17 -9.08 -2.94 6.49
CA ALA A 17 -9.75 -3.80 7.46
C ALA A 17 -11.06 -3.20 7.99
N ARG A 18 -11.15 -1.87 8.15
CA ARG A 18 -12.39 -1.17 8.52
C ARG A 18 -13.50 -1.42 7.52
N HIS A 19 -13.21 -1.28 6.24
CA HIS A 19 -14.20 -1.54 5.18
C HIS A 19 -14.64 -3.01 5.14
N LEU A 20 -13.73 -3.95 5.41
CA LEU A 20 -14.11 -5.35 5.54
C LEU A 20 -15.02 -5.59 6.75
N VAL A 21 -14.68 -5.03 7.91
CA VAL A 21 -15.52 -5.12 9.12
C VAL A 21 -16.92 -4.61 8.86
N GLU A 22 -17.06 -3.42 8.29
CA GLU A 22 -18.38 -2.85 7.95
C GLU A 22 -19.16 -3.72 6.94
N MET A 23 -18.45 -4.27 5.95
CA MET A 23 -19.09 -5.15 4.95
C MET A 23 -19.57 -6.46 5.57
N LEU A 24 -18.80 -7.08 6.46
CA LEU A 24 -19.19 -8.29 7.17
C LEU A 24 -20.40 -8.04 8.08
N ILE A 25 -20.45 -6.91 8.77
CA ILE A 25 -21.58 -6.49 9.59
C ILE A 25 -22.83 -6.27 8.71
N ARG A 26 -22.70 -5.54 7.61
CA ARG A 26 -23.78 -5.22 6.67
C ARG A 26 -24.39 -6.46 6.03
N TYR A 27 -23.57 -7.44 5.73
CA TYR A 27 -24.04 -8.68 5.11
C TYR A 27 -24.55 -9.71 6.14
N GLU A 28 -24.46 -9.39 7.44
CA GLU A 28 -24.95 -10.24 8.54
C GLU A 28 -24.39 -11.68 8.53
N ILE A 29 -23.17 -11.84 7.99
CA ILE A 29 -22.55 -13.17 7.84
C ILE A 29 -22.01 -13.67 9.18
N TYR A 30 -21.39 -12.74 9.97
CA TYR A 30 -20.68 -13.05 11.20
C TYR A 30 -20.88 -11.98 12.27
N HIS A 31 -20.74 -12.38 13.54
CA HIS A 31 -20.28 -11.49 14.59
C HIS A 31 -18.79 -11.24 14.41
N VAL A 32 -18.32 -10.02 14.56
CA VAL A 32 -16.95 -9.63 14.15
C VAL A 32 -16.10 -9.26 15.35
N ARG A 33 -14.99 -9.96 15.56
CA ARG A 33 -13.93 -9.52 16.49
C ARG A 33 -12.92 -8.68 15.72
N ILE A 34 -12.83 -7.41 16.09
CA ILE A 34 -11.90 -6.43 15.54
C ILE A 34 -10.63 -6.49 16.38
N ALA A 35 -9.61 -7.20 15.92
CA ALA A 35 -8.39 -7.44 16.68
C ALA A 35 -7.25 -6.51 16.19
N ASP A 36 -6.67 -5.72 17.11
CA ASP A 36 -5.56 -4.81 16.79
C ASP A 36 -4.77 -4.43 18.03
N LEU A 37 -3.58 -3.81 17.84
CA LEU A 37 -2.79 -3.21 18.90
C LEU A 37 -3.53 -2.05 19.58
N GLY A 38 -3.25 -1.87 20.86
CA GLY A 38 -3.80 -0.78 21.66
C GLY A 38 -5.08 -1.14 22.39
N PRO A 39 -5.40 -0.37 23.44
CA PRO A 39 -6.44 -0.76 24.41
C PRO A 39 -7.86 -0.61 23.89
N THR A 40 -8.10 0.29 22.92
CA THR A 40 -9.42 0.64 22.45
C THR A 40 -9.44 0.91 20.95
N ILE A 41 -10.62 0.79 20.34
CA ILE A 41 -10.90 1.28 19.02
C ILE A 41 -11.37 2.74 19.09
N LYS A 42 -10.77 3.60 18.27
CA LYS A 42 -11.26 4.98 18.06
C LYS A 42 -12.12 5.00 16.82
N LEU A 43 -13.33 5.53 16.95
CA LEU A 43 -14.25 5.74 15.85
C LEU A 43 -14.23 7.21 15.41
N GLU A 44 -14.37 7.43 14.13
CA GLU A 44 -14.68 8.75 13.60
C GLU A 44 -16.18 9.08 13.85
N PRO A 45 -16.58 10.35 13.89
CA PRO A 45 -17.98 10.72 14.18
C PRO A 45 -19.03 10.06 13.26
N HIS A 46 -18.68 9.80 12.02
CA HIS A 46 -19.58 9.09 11.09
C HIS A 46 -19.65 7.59 11.37
N GLU A 47 -18.55 6.97 11.83
CA GLU A 47 -18.53 5.56 12.22
C GLU A 47 -19.30 5.32 13.53
N GLU A 48 -19.24 6.27 14.50
CA GLU A 48 -20.01 6.16 15.76
C GLU A 48 -21.52 6.13 15.53
N LYS A 49 -22.00 6.87 14.53
CA LYS A 49 -23.41 6.96 14.12
C LYS A 49 -23.76 5.95 13.03
N GLY A 50 -22.79 5.23 12.49
CA GLY A 50 -22.94 4.28 11.42
C GLY A 50 -23.07 2.84 11.92
N ILE A 51 -23.07 1.93 10.95
CA ILE A 51 -23.26 0.49 11.16
C ILE A 51 -22.20 -0.11 12.13
N LEU A 52 -20.97 0.40 12.13
CA LEU A 52 -19.91 -0.06 13.01
C LEU A 52 -20.19 0.32 14.47
N GLY A 53 -20.60 1.57 14.73
CA GLY A 53 -20.93 2.04 16.06
C GLY A 53 -22.16 1.32 16.65
N GLU A 54 -23.16 1.03 15.83
CA GLU A 54 -24.33 0.25 16.22
C GLU A 54 -23.97 -1.22 16.53
N ALA A 55 -23.12 -1.82 15.70
CA ALA A 55 -22.66 -3.18 15.91
C ALA A 55 -21.83 -3.36 17.20
N LEU A 56 -21.00 -2.36 17.54
CA LEU A 56 -20.24 -2.36 18.80
C LEU A 56 -21.14 -2.20 20.03
N LYS A 57 -22.27 -1.47 19.92
CA LYS A 57 -23.25 -1.30 21.02
C LYS A 57 -24.12 -2.53 21.23
N SER A 58 -24.36 -3.30 20.17
CA SER A 58 -25.23 -4.49 20.18
C SER A 58 -24.46 -5.81 20.28
N ASP A 59 -23.17 -5.77 20.59
CA ASP A 59 -22.25 -6.91 20.67
C ASP A 59 -22.15 -7.75 19.38
N ARG A 60 -22.64 -7.21 18.25
CA ARG A 60 -22.41 -7.81 16.92
C ARG A 60 -20.96 -7.60 16.43
N ALA A 61 -20.28 -6.60 16.98
CA ALA A 61 -18.85 -6.42 16.82
C ALA A 61 -18.21 -6.20 18.19
N LEU A 62 -17.04 -6.78 18.41
CA LEU A 62 -16.26 -6.63 19.63
C LEU A 62 -14.83 -6.19 19.27
N TYR A 63 -14.31 -5.21 20.02
CA TYR A 63 -12.90 -4.87 19.90
C TYR A 63 -12.07 -5.75 20.85
N VAL A 64 -11.01 -6.33 20.33
CA VAL A 64 -10.06 -7.16 21.09
C VAL A 64 -8.66 -6.57 20.96
N SER A 65 -8.12 -6.10 22.08
CA SER A 65 -6.71 -5.68 22.13
C SER A 65 -5.82 -6.91 21.97
N MET A 66 -5.00 -6.95 20.93
CA MET A 66 -4.20 -8.12 20.57
C MET A 66 -2.88 -7.70 19.92
N ASP A 67 -1.77 -8.17 20.50
CA ASP A 67 -0.46 -8.15 19.86
C ASP A 67 -0.23 -9.49 19.14
N LEU A 68 0.03 -9.44 17.83
CA LEU A 68 0.34 -10.63 17.03
C LEU A 68 1.56 -11.41 17.54
N LEU A 69 2.47 -10.77 18.24
CA LEU A 69 3.66 -11.40 18.81
C LEU A 69 3.37 -12.11 20.15
N ASN A 70 2.19 -11.87 20.73
CA ASN A 70 1.76 -12.52 21.97
C ASN A 70 0.79 -13.68 21.65
N LYS A 71 1.33 -14.91 21.62
CA LYS A 71 0.57 -16.10 21.26
C LYS A 71 -0.70 -16.28 22.12
N SER A 72 -0.67 -15.98 23.41
CA SER A 72 -1.85 -16.14 24.28
C SER A 72 -2.96 -15.16 23.93
N GLN A 73 -2.63 -13.92 23.56
CA GLN A 73 -3.62 -12.95 23.08
C GLN A 73 -4.20 -13.35 21.72
N VAL A 74 -3.37 -13.90 20.82
CA VAL A 74 -3.82 -14.41 19.53
C VAL A 74 -4.81 -15.57 19.70
N LEU A 75 -4.49 -16.54 20.56
CA LEU A 75 -5.38 -17.65 20.90
C LEU A 75 -6.72 -17.13 21.43
N LYS A 76 -6.69 -16.23 22.41
CA LYS A 76 -7.92 -15.64 22.99
C LYS A 76 -8.77 -14.92 21.94
N ALA A 77 -8.15 -14.18 21.01
CA ALA A 77 -8.88 -13.48 19.96
C ALA A 77 -9.53 -14.44 18.95
N CYS A 78 -8.90 -15.58 18.68
CA CYS A 78 -9.35 -16.57 17.71
C CYS A 78 -10.29 -17.66 18.29
N GLU A 79 -10.48 -17.70 19.61
CA GLU A 79 -11.29 -18.73 20.28
C GLU A 79 -12.73 -18.74 19.75
N GLY A 80 -13.21 -19.90 19.29
CA GLY A 80 -14.55 -20.09 18.74
C GLY A 80 -14.82 -19.36 17.42
N ALA A 81 -13.80 -18.84 16.75
CA ALA A 81 -13.96 -18.24 15.42
C ALA A 81 -14.03 -19.31 14.33
N GLU A 82 -14.92 -19.12 13.34
CA GLU A 82 -14.97 -19.96 12.15
C GLU A 82 -13.95 -19.55 11.09
N VAL A 83 -13.65 -18.24 10.99
CA VAL A 83 -12.74 -17.68 10.01
C VAL A 83 -11.91 -16.55 10.58
N VAL A 84 -10.66 -16.46 10.14
CA VAL A 84 -9.75 -15.35 10.44
C VAL A 84 -9.40 -14.63 9.13
N PHE A 85 -9.68 -13.34 9.07
CA PHE A 85 -9.20 -12.43 8.04
C PHE A 85 -7.94 -11.75 8.58
N HIS A 86 -6.79 -12.20 8.12
CA HIS A 86 -5.51 -11.70 8.59
C HIS A 86 -5.02 -10.55 7.71
N MET A 87 -5.37 -9.32 8.11
CA MET A 87 -5.08 -8.08 7.37
C MET A 87 -3.98 -7.23 8.02
N ALA A 88 -3.54 -7.58 9.22
CA ALA A 88 -2.52 -6.83 9.94
C ALA A 88 -1.19 -6.83 9.19
N ALA A 89 -0.64 -5.65 8.96
CA ALA A 89 0.70 -5.44 8.43
C ALA A 89 1.21 -4.07 8.88
N PRO A 90 2.51 -3.88 9.09
CA PRO A 90 3.08 -2.55 9.28
C PRO A 90 2.97 -1.71 8.01
N ASP A 91 3.06 -0.39 8.18
CA ASP A 91 3.11 0.55 7.06
C ASP A 91 4.28 0.24 6.12
N SER A 92 3.98 0.01 4.84
CA SER A 92 4.96 -0.31 3.80
C SER A 92 5.97 0.81 3.53
N SER A 93 5.67 2.05 3.94
CA SER A 93 6.59 3.18 3.79
C SER A 93 7.71 3.20 4.84
N ILE A 94 7.57 2.43 5.92
CA ILE A 94 8.57 2.31 6.97
C ILE A 94 9.71 1.41 6.47
N ASN A 95 10.95 1.91 6.49
CA ASN A 95 12.11 1.09 6.17
C ASN A 95 12.68 0.42 7.44
N ASN A 96 11.99 -0.61 7.95
CA ASN A 96 12.38 -1.34 9.15
C ASN A 96 12.14 -2.85 8.95
N HIS A 97 13.18 -3.55 8.51
CA HIS A 97 13.11 -5.00 8.27
C HIS A 97 12.69 -5.78 9.52
N LYS A 98 13.23 -5.44 10.70
CA LYS A 98 12.91 -6.13 11.95
C LYS A 98 11.40 -6.04 12.28
N LEU A 99 10.82 -4.85 12.13
CA LEU A 99 9.39 -4.65 12.32
C LEU A 99 8.57 -5.43 11.29
N HIS A 100 8.93 -5.34 10.01
CA HIS A 100 8.24 -6.07 8.95
C HIS A 100 8.30 -7.57 9.19
N TYR A 101 9.47 -8.11 9.53
CA TYR A 101 9.64 -9.54 9.79
C TYR A 101 8.82 -10.00 11.02
N SER A 102 8.89 -9.27 12.11
CA SER A 102 8.17 -9.65 13.33
C SER A 102 6.65 -9.71 13.09
N VAL A 103 6.08 -8.74 12.39
CA VAL A 103 4.62 -8.71 12.17
C VAL A 103 4.19 -9.62 11.01
N ASN A 104 4.83 -9.48 9.84
CA ASN A 104 4.39 -10.18 8.63
C ASN A 104 4.75 -11.66 8.60
N VAL A 105 5.79 -12.08 9.34
CA VAL A 105 6.25 -13.49 9.36
C VAL A 105 5.93 -14.13 10.71
N GLN A 106 6.50 -13.64 11.81
CA GLN A 106 6.28 -14.24 13.13
C GLN A 106 4.83 -14.09 13.60
N GLY A 107 4.23 -12.90 13.41
CA GLY A 107 2.82 -12.66 13.71
C GLY A 107 1.88 -13.52 12.87
N THR A 108 2.18 -13.69 11.58
CA THR A 108 1.41 -14.59 10.69
C THR A 108 1.54 -16.05 11.14
N GLN A 109 2.74 -16.50 11.55
CA GLN A 109 2.91 -17.85 12.10
C GLN A 109 2.07 -18.05 13.36
N ASN A 110 2.01 -17.08 14.28
CA ASN A 110 1.16 -17.17 15.47
C ASN A 110 -0.33 -17.28 15.12
N ILE A 111 -0.79 -16.58 14.10
CA ILE A 111 -2.18 -16.71 13.59
C ILE A 111 -2.43 -18.11 13.02
N ILE A 112 -1.51 -18.64 12.21
CA ILE A 112 -1.61 -20.00 11.67
C ILE A 112 -1.69 -21.03 12.81
N ASP A 113 -0.78 -20.93 13.76
CA ASP A 113 -0.72 -21.84 14.90
C ASP A 113 -2.02 -21.81 15.71
N ALA A 114 -2.56 -20.61 15.97
CA ALA A 114 -3.84 -20.45 16.67
C ALA A 114 -5.00 -21.04 15.87
N CYS A 115 -5.06 -20.81 14.55
CA CYS A 115 -6.08 -21.40 13.70
C CYS A 115 -6.05 -22.94 13.73
N VAL A 116 -4.85 -23.52 13.66
CA VAL A 116 -4.65 -24.98 13.73
C VAL A 116 -4.99 -25.56 15.11
N GLU A 117 -4.59 -24.87 16.19
CA GLU A 117 -4.83 -25.29 17.57
C GLU A 117 -6.31 -25.24 17.92
N LEU A 118 -7.00 -24.17 17.56
CA LEU A 118 -8.42 -23.91 17.86
C LEU A 118 -9.39 -24.49 16.81
N LYS A 119 -8.86 -25.18 15.78
CA LYS A 119 -9.66 -25.77 14.69
C LYS A 119 -10.50 -24.71 13.93
N VAL A 120 -9.95 -23.52 13.75
CA VAL A 120 -10.55 -22.52 12.85
C VAL A 120 -10.64 -23.12 11.45
N LYS A 121 -11.78 -22.95 10.80
CA LYS A 121 -12.04 -23.60 9.51
C LYS A 121 -11.32 -22.93 8.35
N ARG A 122 -11.17 -21.58 8.38
CA ARG A 122 -10.69 -20.80 7.24
C ARG A 122 -9.77 -19.65 7.68
N LEU A 123 -8.69 -19.45 6.92
CA LEU A 123 -7.77 -18.31 7.06
C LEU A 123 -7.60 -17.60 5.72
N ILE A 124 -8.02 -16.33 5.65
CA ILE A 124 -7.85 -15.47 4.48
C ILE A 124 -6.80 -14.42 4.80
N TYR A 125 -5.69 -14.44 4.08
CA TYR A 125 -4.56 -13.56 4.28
C TYR A 125 -4.52 -12.44 3.26
N THR A 126 -4.42 -11.19 3.71
CA THR A 126 -4.18 -10.06 2.83
C THR A 126 -2.71 -9.96 2.51
N SER A 127 -2.34 -10.35 1.33
CA SER A 127 -1.00 -10.24 0.77
C SER A 127 -0.83 -8.91 -0.02
N SER A 128 0.03 -8.89 -1.01
CA SER A 128 0.29 -7.74 -1.89
C SER A 128 0.84 -8.22 -3.24
N PRO A 129 0.56 -7.55 -4.36
CA PRO A 129 1.23 -7.84 -5.63
C PRO A 129 2.73 -7.59 -5.59
N SER A 130 3.22 -6.82 -4.61
CA SER A 130 4.65 -6.56 -4.44
C SER A 130 5.47 -7.82 -4.13
N VAL A 131 4.82 -8.92 -3.74
CA VAL A 131 5.49 -10.21 -3.47
C VAL A 131 6.11 -10.83 -4.72
N VAL A 132 5.62 -10.50 -5.92
CA VAL A 132 6.16 -10.96 -7.20
C VAL A 132 6.94 -9.87 -7.95
N PHE A 133 7.09 -8.66 -7.37
CA PHE A 133 7.75 -7.55 -8.02
C PHE A 133 9.22 -7.44 -7.59
N ASP A 134 10.13 -7.57 -8.56
CA ASP A 134 11.59 -7.46 -8.36
C ASP A 134 12.10 -6.01 -8.26
N GLY A 135 11.26 -5.05 -8.61
CA GLY A 135 11.65 -3.63 -8.68
C GLY A 135 12.50 -3.27 -9.91
N VAL A 136 12.65 -4.16 -10.87
CA VAL A 136 13.51 -3.97 -12.07
C VAL A 136 12.69 -4.05 -13.34
N THR A 137 11.78 -5.02 -13.42
CA THR A 137 10.99 -5.30 -14.62
C THR A 137 9.54 -4.87 -14.40
N GLY A 138 8.97 -4.13 -15.37
CA GLY A 138 7.53 -3.82 -15.36
C GLY A 138 6.70 -5.09 -15.53
N ILE A 139 5.51 -5.10 -14.94
CA ILE A 139 4.55 -6.20 -15.08
C ILE A 139 3.34 -5.69 -15.86
N LEU A 140 2.97 -6.39 -16.92
CA LEU A 140 1.76 -6.13 -17.70
C LEU A 140 0.90 -7.38 -17.70
N ASP A 141 -0.35 -7.23 -17.23
CA ASP A 141 -1.35 -8.29 -17.12
C ASP A 141 -0.80 -9.57 -16.45
N GLY A 142 0.00 -9.37 -15.37
CA GLY A 142 0.63 -10.48 -14.66
C GLY A 142 -0.39 -11.33 -13.91
N ASP A 143 -0.23 -12.65 -13.95
CA ASP A 143 -1.07 -13.60 -13.24
C ASP A 143 -0.32 -14.30 -12.09
N GLU A 144 -0.99 -15.21 -11.42
CA GLU A 144 -0.44 -15.92 -10.25
C GLU A 144 0.60 -16.99 -10.60
N SER A 145 0.96 -17.17 -11.86
CA SER A 145 2.11 -17.98 -12.29
C SER A 145 3.44 -17.26 -12.08
N LEU A 146 3.42 -15.94 -11.88
CA LEU A 146 4.61 -15.15 -11.58
C LEU A 146 5.29 -15.66 -10.29
N PRO A 147 6.58 -16.01 -10.34
CA PRO A 147 7.32 -16.51 -9.18
C PRO A 147 7.66 -15.37 -8.22
N TYR A 148 7.97 -15.73 -6.99
CA TYR A 148 8.67 -14.80 -6.08
C TYR A 148 10.05 -14.49 -6.66
N PRO A 149 10.47 -13.22 -6.70
CA PRO A 149 11.79 -12.87 -7.22
C PRO A 149 12.90 -13.33 -6.25
N ALA A 150 14.08 -13.62 -6.78
CA ALA A 150 15.25 -13.97 -5.97
C ALA A 150 15.65 -12.82 -5.00
N LYS A 151 15.33 -11.58 -5.38
CA LYS A 151 15.54 -10.40 -4.55
C LYS A 151 14.33 -9.48 -4.67
N HIS A 152 13.67 -9.20 -3.56
CA HIS A 152 12.56 -8.26 -3.50
C HIS A 152 13.03 -6.81 -3.53
N ASN A 153 12.13 -5.93 -3.97
CA ASN A 153 12.40 -4.49 -4.05
C ASN A 153 12.66 -3.84 -2.69
N ASP A 154 12.03 -4.33 -1.63
CA ASP A 154 12.12 -3.81 -0.27
C ASP A 154 11.79 -4.88 0.79
N SER A 155 12.00 -4.53 2.06
CA SER A 155 11.77 -5.44 3.20
C SER A 155 10.29 -5.76 3.42
N TYR A 156 9.39 -4.85 3.08
CA TYR A 156 7.95 -5.11 3.16
C TYR A 156 7.57 -6.23 2.18
N SER A 157 7.96 -6.11 0.92
CA SER A 157 7.66 -7.09 -0.13
C SER A 157 8.25 -8.47 0.20
N ALA A 158 9.49 -8.52 0.69
CA ALA A 158 10.14 -9.77 1.09
C ALA A 158 9.37 -10.47 2.22
N THR A 159 9.04 -9.74 3.28
CA THR A 159 8.36 -10.33 4.44
C THR A 159 6.90 -10.66 4.18
N LYS A 160 6.22 -9.92 3.28
CA LYS A 160 4.88 -10.28 2.81
C LYS A 160 4.89 -11.57 2.00
N ALA A 161 5.90 -11.77 1.15
CA ALA A 161 6.06 -13.02 0.39
C ALA A 161 6.31 -14.22 1.31
N GLU A 162 7.14 -14.06 2.34
CA GLU A 162 7.40 -15.11 3.33
C GLU A 162 6.13 -15.44 4.13
N GLY A 163 5.39 -14.44 4.60
CA GLY A 163 4.11 -14.65 5.28
C GLY A 163 3.07 -15.33 4.39
N GLU A 164 2.96 -14.93 3.12
CA GLU A 164 2.08 -15.59 2.14
C GLU A 164 2.45 -17.06 1.94
N ALA A 165 3.74 -17.37 1.79
CA ALA A 165 4.22 -18.73 1.63
C ALA A 165 3.88 -19.60 2.86
N LEU A 166 3.98 -19.07 4.08
CA LEU A 166 3.56 -19.76 5.31
C LEU A 166 2.07 -20.08 5.30
N VAL A 167 1.22 -19.12 4.93
CA VAL A 167 -0.23 -19.32 4.86
C VAL A 167 -0.59 -20.36 3.80
N MET A 168 -0.02 -20.28 2.60
CA MET A 168 -0.27 -21.27 1.54
C MET A 168 0.18 -22.67 1.94
N LYS A 169 1.35 -22.81 2.59
CA LYS A 169 1.87 -24.08 3.11
C LYS A 169 0.99 -24.68 4.21
N SER A 170 0.28 -23.88 4.97
CA SER A 170 -0.58 -24.35 6.06
C SER A 170 -1.92 -24.89 5.59
N ASN A 171 -2.26 -24.72 4.28
CA ASN A 171 -3.51 -25.23 3.72
C ASN A 171 -3.65 -26.74 3.93
N GLY A 172 -4.83 -27.18 4.38
CA GLY A 172 -5.13 -28.58 4.69
C GLY A 172 -4.66 -29.05 6.06
N THR A 173 -3.81 -28.30 6.76
CA THR A 173 -3.31 -28.69 8.09
C THR A 173 -4.45 -28.75 9.09
N LYS A 174 -4.74 -29.94 9.62
CA LYS A 174 -5.89 -30.22 10.52
C LYS A 174 -7.24 -29.68 9.98
N GLY A 175 -7.40 -29.64 8.67
CA GLY A 175 -8.63 -29.18 8.02
C GLY A 175 -8.73 -27.67 7.81
N LEU A 176 -7.69 -26.89 8.11
CA LEU A 176 -7.64 -25.45 7.85
C LEU A 176 -7.58 -25.19 6.34
N LEU A 177 -8.56 -24.46 5.79
CA LEU A 177 -8.54 -23.98 4.42
C LEU A 177 -7.98 -22.56 4.39
N THR A 178 -7.05 -22.30 3.47
CA THR A 178 -6.41 -20.98 3.37
C THR A 178 -6.47 -20.42 1.97
N CYS A 179 -6.45 -19.10 1.84
CA CYS A 179 -6.12 -18.41 0.60
C CYS A 179 -5.49 -17.04 0.88
N CYS A 180 -4.81 -16.50 -0.14
CA CYS A 180 -4.13 -15.22 -0.07
C CYS A 180 -4.71 -14.26 -1.10
N ILE A 181 -5.09 -13.05 -0.68
CA ILE A 181 -5.58 -11.97 -1.56
C ILE A 181 -4.45 -10.98 -1.78
N ARG A 182 -4.10 -10.71 -3.04
CA ARG A 182 -3.09 -9.76 -3.49
C ARG A 182 -3.76 -8.50 -4.08
N PRO A 183 -4.30 -7.57 -3.27
CA PRO A 183 -4.96 -6.38 -3.79
C PRO A 183 -3.94 -5.41 -4.35
N SER A 184 -4.12 -4.97 -5.59
CA SER A 184 -3.28 -3.94 -6.16
C SER A 184 -3.60 -2.59 -5.52
N SER A 185 -2.67 -1.68 -5.50
CA SER A 185 -2.71 -0.35 -4.87
C SER A 185 -4.07 0.13 -4.38
N ILE A 186 -4.35 -0.13 -3.09
CA ILE A 186 -5.63 0.15 -2.48
C ILE A 186 -5.82 1.67 -2.30
N PHE A 187 -6.99 2.17 -2.65
CA PHE A 187 -7.36 3.57 -2.43
C PHE A 187 -8.84 3.68 -2.01
N GLY A 188 -9.22 4.78 -1.38
CA GLY A 188 -10.59 4.98 -0.93
C GLY A 188 -10.72 5.89 0.30
N PRO A 189 -11.94 6.03 0.83
CA PRO A 189 -12.19 6.74 2.09
C PRO A 189 -11.43 6.13 3.26
N GLY A 190 -10.75 6.98 4.04
CA GLY A 190 -9.94 6.54 5.19
C GLY A 190 -8.51 6.13 4.85
N ASP A 191 -8.06 6.22 3.59
CA ASP A 191 -6.66 6.05 3.22
C ASP A 191 -5.81 7.16 3.85
N ARG A 192 -4.76 6.76 4.58
CA ARG A 192 -3.87 7.68 5.29
C ARG A 192 -2.54 7.90 4.57
N LEU A 193 -2.30 7.23 3.47
CA LEU A 193 -1.01 7.23 2.77
C LEU A 193 -1.08 7.90 1.40
N LEU A 194 -1.88 7.38 0.48
CA LEU A 194 -1.87 7.81 -0.91
C LEU A 194 -2.38 9.25 -1.06
N VAL A 195 -3.65 9.49 -0.74
CA VAL A 195 -4.28 10.81 -0.92
C VAL A 195 -3.60 11.90 -0.10
N PRO A 196 -3.34 11.71 1.22
CA PRO A 196 -2.62 12.71 2.00
C PRO A 196 -1.21 13.00 1.47
N SER A 197 -0.49 11.99 0.96
CA SER A 197 0.85 12.19 0.39
C SER A 197 0.82 12.97 -0.92
N LEU A 198 -0.18 12.74 -1.78
CA LEU A 198 -0.37 13.50 -3.02
C LEU A 198 -0.66 14.98 -2.71
N VAL A 199 -1.55 15.24 -1.75
CA VAL A 199 -1.86 16.61 -1.32
C VAL A 199 -0.66 17.29 -0.65
N ALA A 200 0.08 16.58 0.21
CA ALA A 200 1.31 17.11 0.79
C ALA A 200 2.35 17.48 -0.28
N ALA A 201 2.49 16.66 -1.32
CA ALA A 201 3.35 16.99 -2.46
C ALA A 201 2.85 18.20 -3.24
N ALA A 202 1.52 18.34 -3.42
CA ALA A 202 0.92 19.50 -4.09
C ALA A 202 1.16 20.79 -3.29
N LYS A 203 0.88 20.79 -2.00
CA LYS A 203 1.13 21.93 -1.10
C LYS A 203 2.62 22.32 -1.07
N ALA A 204 3.52 21.36 -1.22
CA ALA A 204 4.96 21.60 -1.31
C ALA A 204 5.45 22.01 -2.72
N GLY A 205 4.55 22.20 -3.70
CA GLY A 205 4.90 22.54 -5.09
C GLY A 205 5.62 21.43 -5.86
N LYS A 206 5.58 20.19 -5.36
CA LYS A 206 6.27 19.02 -5.95
C LYS A 206 5.38 18.20 -6.89
N SER A 207 4.07 18.44 -6.89
CA SER A 207 3.11 17.71 -7.73
C SER A 207 3.17 18.07 -9.22
N LYS A 208 3.98 19.06 -9.60
CA LYS A 208 4.11 19.50 -11.00
C LYS A 208 4.83 18.47 -11.89
N PHE A 209 5.55 17.52 -11.29
CA PHE A 209 6.46 16.63 -12.00
C PHE A 209 5.85 15.25 -12.22
N ILE A 210 6.04 14.72 -13.42
CA ILE A 210 5.78 13.35 -13.85
C ILE A 210 7.13 12.64 -13.96
N ILE A 211 7.32 11.53 -13.28
CA ILE A 211 8.53 10.72 -13.39
C ILE A 211 8.32 9.69 -14.50
N GLY A 212 9.21 9.70 -15.50
CA GLY A 212 9.07 8.88 -16.69
C GLY A 212 8.35 9.62 -17.82
N ASP A 213 7.82 8.87 -18.76
CA ASP A 213 7.04 9.37 -19.90
C ASP A 213 5.55 9.60 -19.59
N GLY A 214 5.09 9.15 -18.41
CA GLY A 214 3.71 9.26 -17.96
C GLY A 214 2.76 8.24 -18.59
N ASN A 215 3.26 7.23 -19.31
CA ASN A 215 2.45 6.22 -19.99
C ASN A 215 2.35 4.90 -19.24
N ASN A 216 3.06 4.74 -18.11
CA ASN A 216 3.04 3.52 -17.32
C ASN A 216 1.62 3.21 -16.82
N LEU A 217 1.15 2.00 -17.15
CA LEU A 217 -0.15 1.48 -16.75
C LEU A 217 -0.08 0.91 -15.32
N TYR A 218 -1.19 1.09 -14.60
CA TYR A 218 -1.25 0.70 -13.21
C TYR A 218 -2.67 0.27 -12.82
N ASP A 219 -2.75 -0.70 -11.91
CA ASP A 219 -4.01 -1.08 -11.31
C ASP A 219 -4.15 -0.44 -9.93
N PHE A 220 -5.22 0.29 -9.76
CA PHE A 220 -5.70 0.77 -8.47
C PHE A 220 -6.96 0.00 -8.09
N THR A 221 -7.07 -0.39 -6.84
CA THR A 221 -8.22 -1.16 -6.35
C THR A 221 -8.96 -0.35 -5.31
N TYR A 222 -10.21 -0.05 -5.58
CA TYR A 222 -11.05 0.64 -4.61
C TYR A 222 -11.28 -0.23 -3.36
N VAL A 223 -11.19 0.36 -2.19
CA VAL A 223 -11.14 -0.37 -0.93
C VAL A 223 -12.34 -1.29 -0.66
N GLU A 224 -13.55 -0.91 -1.09
CA GLU A 224 -14.73 -1.79 -0.96
C GLU A 224 -14.62 -3.02 -1.88
N ASN A 225 -13.97 -2.91 -3.04
CA ASN A 225 -13.68 -4.06 -3.90
C ASN A 225 -12.68 -5.02 -3.23
N VAL A 226 -11.72 -4.48 -2.49
CA VAL A 226 -10.82 -5.30 -1.66
C VAL A 226 -11.58 -6.04 -0.58
N ALA A 227 -12.44 -5.35 0.17
CA ALA A 227 -13.29 -5.97 1.18
C ALA A 227 -14.19 -7.04 0.57
N HIS A 228 -14.81 -6.74 -0.58
CA HIS A 228 -15.65 -7.70 -1.31
C HIS A 228 -14.87 -8.95 -1.74
N ALA A 229 -13.63 -8.81 -2.21
CA ALA A 229 -12.80 -9.95 -2.57
C ALA A 229 -12.53 -10.90 -1.38
N HIS A 230 -12.35 -10.35 -0.18
CA HIS A 230 -12.21 -11.15 1.04
C HIS A 230 -13.49 -11.91 1.38
N VAL A 231 -14.67 -11.28 1.19
CA VAL A 231 -15.96 -11.95 1.37
C VAL A 231 -16.17 -13.02 0.31
N CYS A 232 -15.80 -12.78 -0.96
CA CYS A 232 -15.86 -13.80 -2.01
C CYS A 232 -14.94 -14.99 -1.69
N ALA A 233 -13.74 -14.75 -1.19
CA ALA A 233 -12.80 -15.78 -0.77
C ALA A 233 -13.38 -16.63 0.38
N GLU A 234 -13.97 -15.99 1.37
CA GLU A 234 -14.62 -16.68 2.49
C GLU A 234 -15.76 -17.57 1.99
N ARG A 235 -16.66 -17.04 1.15
CA ARG A 235 -17.78 -17.78 0.59
C ARG A 235 -17.32 -18.99 -0.24
N ALA A 236 -16.27 -18.80 -1.05
CA ALA A 236 -15.71 -19.88 -1.86
C ALA A 236 -15.13 -21.00 -0.98
N LEU A 237 -14.36 -20.64 0.08
CA LEU A 237 -13.83 -21.62 1.02
C LEU A 237 -14.93 -22.28 1.88
N ALA A 238 -16.03 -21.57 2.17
CA ALA A 238 -17.16 -22.07 2.95
C ALA A 238 -18.09 -22.98 2.15
N SER A 239 -18.06 -22.95 0.82
CA SER A 239 -18.99 -23.70 -0.05
C SER A 239 -18.83 -25.22 0.06
N GLY A 240 -17.66 -25.67 0.51
CA GLY A 240 -17.34 -27.10 0.60
C GLY A 240 -17.10 -27.77 -0.77
N GLY A 241 -16.71 -29.04 -0.75
CA GLY A 241 -16.49 -29.85 -1.94
C GLY A 241 -15.48 -29.28 -2.93
N ALA A 242 -15.64 -29.61 -4.19
CA ALA A 242 -14.70 -29.25 -5.26
C ALA A 242 -14.48 -27.73 -5.42
N ALA A 243 -15.48 -26.90 -5.14
CA ALA A 243 -15.34 -25.43 -5.24
C ALA A 243 -14.38 -24.90 -4.16
N ALA A 244 -14.53 -25.36 -2.92
CA ALA A 244 -13.62 -24.98 -1.83
C ALA A 244 -12.21 -25.52 -2.05
N GLU A 245 -12.07 -26.75 -2.54
CA GLU A 245 -10.77 -27.35 -2.89
C GLU A 245 -10.05 -26.55 -4.00
N LYS A 246 -10.80 -26.14 -5.04
CA LYS A 246 -10.26 -25.30 -6.13
C LYS A 246 -9.83 -23.92 -5.65
N ALA A 247 -10.51 -23.35 -4.65
CA ALA A 247 -10.21 -22.03 -4.09
C ALA A 247 -9.04 -22.09 -3.09
N ALA A 248 -8.96 -23.12 -2.27
CA ALA A 248 -8.02 -23.25 -1.18
C ALA A 248 -6.56 -23.41 -1.63
N GLY A 249 -5.61 -22.94 -0.79
CA GLY A 249 -4.17 -23.06 -1.00
C GLY A 249 -3.64 -22.19 -2.15
N ASN A 250 -4.36 -21.16 -2.56
CA ASN A 250 -4.01 -20.31 -3.69
C ASN A 250 -3.88 -18.83 -3.30
N ALA A 251 -3.07 -18.11 -4.08
CA ALA A 251 -3.07 -16.65 -4.10
C ALA A 251 -3.95 -16.13 -5.26
N TYR A 252 -4.46 -14.91 -5.10
CA TYR A 252 -5.39 -14.26 -6.02
C TYR A 252 -5.07 -12.78 -6.17
N PHE A 253 -4.76 -12.33 -7.40
CA PHE A 253 -4.72 -10.91 -7.68
C PHE A 253 -6.12 -10.31 -7.69
N VAL A 254 -6.25 -9.16 -7.07
CA VAL A 254 -7.50 -8.40 -6.98
C VAL A 254 -7.26 -6.97 -7.42
N THR A 255 -7.95 -6.57 -8.49
CA THR A 255 -7.88 -5.24 -9.09
C THR A 255 -9.29 -4.73 -9.35
N ASN A 256 -9.40 -3.49 -9.79
CA ASN A 256 -10.67 -2.97 -10.32
C ASN A 256 -10.99 -3.49 -11.74
N THR A 257 -10.12 -4.32 -12.33
CA THR A 257 -10.19 -4.79 -13.73
C THR A 257 -10.16 -3.64 -14.78
N GLU A 258 -9.82 -2.46 -14.36
CA GLU A 258 -9.72 -1.23 -15.12
C GLU A 258 -8.34 -0.62 -14.91
N SER A 259 -7.37 -0.95 -15.78
CA SER A 259 -6.03 -0.36 -15.72
C SER A 259 -6.05 1.09 -16.20
N ILE A 260 -5.36 1.97 -15.51
CA ILE A 260 -5.25 3.39 -15.84
C ILE A 260 -3.78 3.82 -15.86
N LYS A 261 -3.43 4.88 -16.60
CA LYS A 261 -2.11 5.48 -16.47
C LYS A 261 -1.92 6.01 -15.06
N PHE A 262 -0.81 5.64 -14.42
CA PHE A 262 -0.53 6.05 -13.02
C PHE A 262 -0.69 7.56 -12.82
N TRP A 263 -0.12 8.35 -13.73
CA TRP A 263 -0.15 9.81 -13.63
C TRP A 263 -1.52 10.42 -13.99
N GLU A 264 -2.37 9.71 -14.74
CA GLU A 264 -3.76 10.11 -14.95
C GLU A 264 -4.57 9.91 -13.66
N PHE A 265 -4.42 8.79 -12.97
CA PHE A 265 -5.05 8.58 -11.68
C PHE A 265 -4.65 9.68 -10.67
N VAL A 266 -3.34 9.98 -10.57
CA VAL A 266 -2.82 11.06 -9.71
C VAL A 266 -3.43 12.40 -10.09
N SER A 267 -3.56 12.69 -11.39
CA SER A 267 -4.16 13.92 -11.90
C SER A 267 -5.62 14.05 -11.51
N LEU A 268 -6.42 12.99 -11.66
CA LEU A 268 -7.84 12.99 -11.31
C LEU A 268 -8.08 13.26 -9.82
N ILE A 269 -7.26 12.65 -8.94
CA ILE A 269 -7.34 12.91 -7.49
C ILE A 269 -6.98 14.36 -7.18
N LEU A 270 -5.89 14.88 -7.73
CA LEU A 270 -5.43 16.24 -7.47
C LEU A 270 -6.43 17.28 -7.97
N GLU A 271 -6.91 17.14 -9.21
CA GLU A 271 -7.94 18.05 -9.77
C GLU A 271 -9.23 18.04 -8.97
N GLY A 272 -9.70 16.85 -8.58
CA GLY A 272 -10.91 16.71 -7.78
C GLY A 272 -10.80 17.36 -6.40
N LEU A 273 -9.57 17.50 -5.88
CA LEU A 273 -9.28 18.22 -4.64
C LEU A 273 -8.90 19.70 -4.88
N GLY A 274 -8.93 20.19 -6.14
CA GLY A 274 -8.69 21.59 -6.49
C GLY A 274 -7.21 21.96 -6.68
N TYR A 275 -6.33 20.99 -6.89
CA TYR A 275 -4.91 21.20 -7.21
C TYR A 275 -4.60 21.04 -8.69
N ASP A 276 -3.50 21.66 -9.15
CA ASP A 276 -3.04 21.55 -10.54
C ASP A 276 -2.59 20.13 -10.88
N ARG A 277 -2.83 19.70 -12.13
CA ARG A 277 -2.31 18.45 -12.69
C ARG A 277 -0.78 18.49 -12.81
N PRO A 278 -0.11 17.34 -12.60
CA PRO A 278 1.28 17.15 -13.02
C PRO A 278 1.43 17.40 -14.53
N SER A 279 2.43 18.19 -14.96
CA SER A 279 2.62 18.55 -16.37
C SER A 279 4.05 18.45 -16.86
N ILE A 280 5.05 18.48 -15.96
CA ILE A 280 6.46 18.51 -16.32
C ILE A 280 7.01 17.08 -16.27
N LYS A 281 7.31 16.51 -17.42
CA LYS A 281 7.89 15.16 -17.53
C LYS A 281 9.39 15.18 -17.28
N ILE A 282 9.87 14.34 -16.35
CA ILE A 282 11.29 14.11 -16.10
C ILE A 282 11.61 12.65 -16.42
N PRO A 283 12.46 12.35 -17.40
CA PRO A 283 12.81 10.98 -17.76
C PRO A 283 13.36 10.19 -16.57
N ALA A 284 12.90 8.95 -16.41
CA ALA A 284 13.37 8.08 -15.33
C ALA A 284 14.89 7.84 -15.41
N SER A 285 15.47 7.81 -16.62
CA SER A 285 16.90 7.71 -16.86
C SER A 285 17.72 8.86 -16.25
N VAL A 286 17.13 10.05 -16.13
CA VAL A 286 17.75 11.21 -15.47
C VAL A 286 17.61 11.11 -13.95
N MET A 287 16.43 10.66 -13.47
CA MET A 287 16.15 10.59 -12.04
C MET A 287 16.85 9.41 -11.35
N MET A 288 17.12 8.32 -12.06
CA MET A 288 17.70 7.12 -11.50
C MET A 288 19.11 7.34 -10.95
N PRO A 289 20.09 7.90 -11.67
CA PRO A 289 21.42 8.20 -11.13
C PRO A 289 21.35 9.13 -9.91
N ILE A 290 20.49 10.15 -9.97
CA ILE A 290 20.31 11.09 -8.86
C ILE A 290 19.80 10.36 -7.61
N SER A 291 18.83 9.45 -7.78
CA SER A 291 18.28 8.68 -6.67
C SER A 291 19.30 7.71 -6.04
N HIS A 292 20.17 7.11 -6.84
CA HIS A 292 21.29 6.28 -6.33
C HIS A 292 22.29 7.12 -5.53
N LEU A 293 22.62 8.32 -5.99
CA LEU A 293 23.50 9.23 -5.25
C LEU A 293 22.87 9.64 -3.91
N VAL A 294 21.57 9.97 -3.90
CA VAL A 294 20.82 10.29 -2.67
C VAL A 294 20.80 9.10 -1.72
N GLU A 295 20.61 7.89 -2.22
CA GLU A 295 20.63 6.68 -1.40
C GLU A 295 22.02 6.40 -0.81
N LEU A 296 23.10 6.58 -1.60
CA LEU A 296 24.47 6.45 -1.12
C LEU A 296 24.77 7.48 -0.03
N THR A 297 24.40 8.74 -0.25
CA THR A 297 24.55 9.82 0.73
C THR A 297 23.80 9.49 2.02
N TYR A 298 22.59 8.97 1.90
CA TYR A 298 21.81 8.52 3.06
C TYR A 298 22.50 7.38 3.83
N LYS A 299 23.01 6.36 3.13
CA LYS A 299 23.74 5.25 3.79
C LYS A 299 24.95 5.74 4.60
N LEU A 300 25.63 6.78 4.13
CA LEU A 300 26.77 7.38 4.82
C LEU A 300 26.35 8.28 6.01
N LEU A 301 25.27 9.04 5.86
CA LEU A 301 24.85 10.06 6.82
C LEU A 301 23.72 9.61 7.77
N ALA A 302 23.10 8.46 7.54
CA ALA A 302 22.04 7.92 8.42
C ALA A 302 22.48 7.78 9.89
N PRO A 303 23.73 7.30 10.21
CA PRO A 303 24.22 7.26 11.59
C PRO A 303 24.29 8.64 12.26
N TYR A 304 24.37 9.70 11.47
CA TYR A 304 24.44 11.09 11.94
C TYR A 304 23.08 11.80 11.95
N GLY A 305 21.97 11.04 11.88
CA GLY A 305 20.61 11.57 12.02
C GLY A 305 19.96 12.06 10.72
N MET A 306 20.50 11.72 9.54
CA MET A 306 19.83 12.04 8.29
C MET A 306 18.51 11.26 8.17
N LYS A 307 17.41 11.99 7.90
CA LYS A 307 16.09 11.37 7.66
C LYS A 307 16.08 10.58 6.35
N VAL A 308 15.28 9.50 6.31
CA VAL A 308 15.09 8.69 5.10
C VAL A 308 14.68 9.57 3.94
N PRO A 309 15.42 9.58 2.82
CA PRO A 309 15.10 10.42 1.67
C PRO A 309 13.83 9.93 0.98
N GLN A 310 13.09 10.87 0.43
CA GLN A 310 11.91 10.57 -0.38
C GLN A 310 12.28 10.11 -1.81
N LEU A 311 13.43 10.51 -2.30
CA LEU A 311 13.95 10.16 -3.63
C LEU A 311 14.85 8.93 -3.51
N THR A 312 14.30 7.76 -3.78
CA THR A 312 15.04 6.49 -3.79
C THR A 312 14.87 5.79 -5.15
N PRO A 313 15.81 4.94 -5.57
CA PRO A 313 15.68 4.16 -6.81
C PRO A 313 14.39 3.33 -6.85
N SER A 314 14.03 2.74 -5.73
CA SER A 314 12.80 1.97 -5.57
C SER A 314 11.54 2.81 -5.88
N ARG A 315 11.47 4.05 -5.34
CA ARG A 315 10.36 4.96 -5.62
C ARG A 315 10.31 5.43 -7.08
N ILE A 316 11.47 5.71 -7.69
CA ILE A 316 11.51 6.07 -9.11
C ILE A 316 10.93 4.94 -9.97
N ARG A 317 11.29 3.69 -9.69
CA ARG A 317 10.74 2.52 -10.39
C ARG A 317 9.23 2.39 -10.18
N LEU A 318 8.75 2.54 -8.95
CA LEU A 318 7.32 2.52 -8.64
C LEU A 318 6.51 3.56 -9.41
N LEU A 319 7.08 4.76 -9.65
CA LEU A 319 6.42 5.88 -10.31
C LEU A 319 6.51 5.84 -11.84
N SER A 320 7.42 5.03 -12.42
CA SER A 320 7.71 5.02 -13.86
C SER A 320 7.46 3.69 -14.56
N MET A 321 7.28 2.59 -13.81
CA MET A 321 7.06 1.27 -14.39
C MET A 321 5.58 0.89 -14.39
N SER A 322 5.16 0.16 -15.43
CA SER A 322 3.82 -0.44 -15.49
C SER A 322 3.71 -1.59 -14.51
N ARG A 323 2.56 -1.67 -13.83
CA ARG A 323 2.22 -2.79 -12.93
C ARG A 323 0.72 -3.06 -13.01
N THR A 324 0.36 -4.00 -13.87
CA THR A 324 -1.01 -4.47 -14.04
C THR A 324 -1.10 -5.98 -13.85
N PHE A 325 -2.22 -6.44 -13.30
CA PHE A 325 -2.41 -7.83 -12.90
C PHE A 325 -3.79 -8.33 -13.32
N SER A 326 -3.86 -9.59 -13.72
CA SER A 326 -5.11 -10.25 -14.07
C SER A 326 -5.85 -10.73 -12.83
N SER A 327 -7.12 -10.38 -12.70
CA SER A 327 -8.03 -10.90 -11.68
C SER A 327 -8.86 -12.10 -12.18
N SER A 328 -8.52 -12.68 -13.33
CA SER A 328 -9.29 -13.77 -13.95
C SER A 328 -9.40 -14.99 -13.06
N LYS A 329 -8.31 -15.37 -12.35
CA LYS A 329 -8.33 -16.46 -11.40
C LYS A 329 -9.26 -16.20 -10.20
N ALA A 330 -9.27 -14.95 -9.67
CA ALA A 330 -10.19 -14.56 -8.61
C ALA A 330 -11.64 -14.59 -9.08
N SER A 331 -11.92 -14.14 -10.30
CA SER A 331 -13.24 -14.23 -10.92
C SER A 331 -13.69 -15.68 -11.06
N ASP A 332 -12.87 -16.56 -11.63
CA ASP A 332 -13.19 -17.97 -11.89
C ASP A 332 -13.39 -18.79 -10.60
N ARG A 333 -12.53 -18.59 -9.59
CA ARG A 333 -12.51 -19.47 -8.43
C ARG A 333 -13.20 -18.92 -7.20
N LEU A 334 -13.28 -17.60 -7.06
CA LEU A 334 -13.88 -16.93 -5.93
C LEU A 334 -15.22 -16.26 -6.29
N GLY A 335 -15.55 -16.15 -7.59
CA GLY A 335 -16.69 -15.37 -8.06
C GLY A 335 -16.50 -13.87 -7.87
N TYR A 336 -15.23 -13.40 -7.82
CA TYR A 336 -14.93 -12.00 -7.65
C TYR A 336 -15.24 -11.18 -8.90
N ALA A 337 -15.97 -10.08 -8.71
CA ALA A 337 -16.10 -9.00 -9.66
C ALA A 337 -16.09 -7.68 -8.88
N PRO A 338 -15.49 -6.60 -9.38
CA PRO A 338 -15.57 -5.30 -8.74
C PRO A 338 -17.01 -4.84 -8.58
N ILE A 339 -17.38 -4.39 -7.38
CA ILE A 339 -18.72 -3.85 -7.07
C ILE A 339 -18.79 -2.33 -7.21
N VAL A 340 -17.64 -1.67 -7.32
CA VAL A 340 -17.49 -0.23 -7.53
C VAL A 340 -16.52 -0.01 -8.67
N THR A 341 -16.91 0.75 -9.70
CA THR A 341 -16.05 1.11 -10.83
C THR A 341 -14.90 2.01 -10.38
N LEU A 342 -13.82 2.08 -11.16
CA LEU A 342 -12.68 2.92 -10.85
C LEU A 342 -13.09 4.41 -10.75
N GLN A 343 -13.91 4.87 -11.69
CA GLN A 343 -14.38 6.26 -11.71
C GLN A 343 -15.22 6.61 -10.48
N GLU A 344 -16.16 5.75 -10.11
CA GLU A 344 -16.98 5.95 -8.91
C GLU A 344 -16.13 5.90 -7.63
N GLY A 345 -15.15 4.99 -7.56
CA GLY A 345 -14.21 4.91 -6.45
C GLY A 345 -13.38 6.19 -6.30
N ILE A 346 -12.90 6.76 -7.41
CA ILE A 346 -12.18 8.05 -7.42
C ILE A 346 -13.09 9.16 -6.91
N ARG A 347 -14.34 9.25 -7.39
CA ARG A 347 -15.32 10.24 -6.96
C ARG A 347 -15.56 10.18 -5.44
N ARG A 348 -15.89 8.99 -4.91
CA ARG A 348 -16.13 8.78 -3.48
C ARG A 348 -14.88 9.10 -2.64
N THR A 349 -13.70 8.77 -3.16
CA THR A 349 -12.44 9.10 -2.50
C THR A 349 -12.27 10.62 -2.37
N ILE A 350 -12.43 11.38 -3.46
CA ILE A 350 -12.32 12.84 -3.44
C ILE A 350 -13.31 13.47 -2.45
N GLU A 351 -14.55 12.98 -2.43
CA GLU A 351 -15.59 13.47 -1.54
C GLU A 351 -15.30 13.21 -0.06
N SER A 352 -14.57 12.13 0.25
CA SER A 352 -14.22 11.78 1.63
C SER A 352 -13.12 12.64 2.26
N TYR A 353 -12.43 13.50 1.46
CA TYR A 353 -11.35 14.37 1.94
C TYR A 353 -11.67 15.87 1.79
N PRO A 354 -12.81 16.40 2.32
CA PRO A 354 -13.14 17.82 2.18
C PRO A 354 -12.10 18.73 2.84
N HIS A 355 -11.45 18.26 3.92
CA HIS A 355 -10.41 18.96 4.66
C HIS A 355 -9.05 19.04 3.93
N LEU A 356 -8.86 18.26 2.86
CA LEU A 356 -7.65 18.28 2.03
C LEU A 356 -7.81 19.08 0.75
N ARG A 357 -8.99 19.64 0.47
CA ARG A 357 -9.22 20.48 -0.70
C ARG A 357 -8.35 21.73 -0.67
N ALA A 358 -7.99 22.21 -1.85
CA ALA A 358 -7.31 23.49 -2.00
C ALA A 358 -8.21 24.62 -1.49
N GLU A 359 -7.66 25.50 -0.66
CA GLU A 359 -8.39 26.70 -0.20
C GLU A 359 -8.61 27.64 -1.38
N HIS A 360 -9.86 27.99 -1.67
CA HIS A 360 -10.21 29.02 -2.64
C HIS A 360 -9.77 30.36 -2.06
N GLY A 361 -8.62 30.88 -2.49
CA GLY A 361 -8.17 32.20 -2.08
C GLY A 361 -6.69 32.41 -1.86
N SER A 362 -5.85 31.39 -1.80
CA SER A 362 -4.41 31.63 -1.70
C SER A 362 -3.75 31.80 -3.08
N GLY A 363 -4.25 32.81 -3.80
CA GLY A 363 -3.53 33.37 -4.92
C GLY A 363 -2.21 33.96 -4.43
N LYS A 364 -1.08 33.41 -4.91
CA LYS A 364 0.21 34.10 -5.09
C LYS A 364 1.09 34.49 -3.89
N ASP A 365 0.85 34.05 -2.69
CA ASP A 365 1.85 34.23 -1.61
C ASP A 365 2.18 32.91 -0.91
N GLY A 366 2.75 31.96 -1.67
CA GLY A 366 3.46 30.81 -1.10
C GLY A 366 4.78 31.28 -0.47
N PRO A 367 5.17 30.75 0.69
CA PRO A 367 6.36 31.21 1.40
C PRO A 367 7.59 31.09 0.51
N LYS A 368 8.37 32.16 0.43
CA LYS A 368 9.69 32.28 -0.25
C LYS A 368 10.75 31.24 0.20
N SER A 369 10.37 30.22 0.92
CA SER A 369 11.24 29.20 1.51
C SER A 369 11.70 28.10 0.54
N SER A 370 11.00 27.88 -0.59
CA SER A 370 11.39 26.81 -1.52
C SER A 370 12.69 27.11 -2.26
N ALA A 371 12.95 28.36 -2.61
CA ALA A 371 14.19 28.78 -3.24
C ALA A 371 15.41 28.60 -2.30
N SER A 372 15.22 28.81 -1.00
CA SER A 372 16.26 28.60 0.03
C SER A 372 16.59 27.12 0.23
N LEU A 373 15.55 26.26 0.26
CA LEU A 373 15.73 24.81 0.43
C LEU A 373 16.42 24.20 -0.81
N PHE A 374 16.01 24.65 -2.00
CA PHE A 374 16.59 24.22 -3.28
C PHE A 374 18.04 24.69 -3.43
N LYS A 375 18.32 25.92 -3.01
CA LYS A 375 19.70 26.46 -3.00
C LYS A 375 20.60 25.66 -2.04
N ARG A 376 20.09 25.25 -0.88
CA ARG A 376 20.79 24.38 0.07
C ARG A 376 20.99 22.97 -0.49
N PHE A 377 19.99 22.39 -1.16
CA PHE A 377 20.10 21.09 -1.80
C PHE A 377 21.12 21.10 -2.96
N PHE A 378 21.08 22.14 -3.81
CA PHE A 378 22.04 22.33 -4.90
C PHE A 378 23.47 22.47 -4.37
N LEU A 379 23.67 23.27 -3.32
CA LEU A 379 24.97 23.41 -2.65
C LEU A 379 25.46 22.08 -2.05
N LEU A 380 24.55 21.27 -1.49
CA LEU A 380 24.90 19.95 -0.96
C LEU A 380 25.32 18.97 -2.07
N VAL A 381 24.62 18.95 -3.19
CA VAL A 381 24.98 18.12 -4.35
C VAL A 381 26.32 18.54 -4.95
N VAL A 382 26.54 19.85 -5.14
CA VAL A 382 27.81 20.38 -5.65
C VAL A 382 28.95 20.07 -4.66
N PHE A 383 28.72 20.23 -3.36
CA PHE A 383 29.73 19.92 -2.34
C PHE A 383 30.03 18.40 -2.29
N SER A 384 29.03 17.54 -2.41
CA SER A 384 29.23 16.08 -2.46
C SER A 384 30.01 15.65 -3.70
N LEU A 385 29.75 16.25 -4.86
CA LEU A 385 30.48 16.00 -6.10
C LEU A 385 31.92 16.51 -6.02
N LEU A 386 32.13 17.68 -5.41
CA LEU A 386 33.45 18.20 -5.14
C LEU A 386 34.24 17.27 -4.22
N LEU A 387 33.63 16.78 -3.16
CA LEU A 387 34.27 15.86 -2.22
C LEU A 387 34.65 14.53 -2.91
N LEU A 388 33.80 13.99 -3.76
CA LEU A 388 34.07 12.78 -4.54
C LEU A 388 35.19 12.98 -5.56
N SER A 389 35.32 14.18 -6.15
CA SER A 389 36.43 14.54 -7.04
C SER A 389 37.73 14.68 -6.28
N VAL A 390 37.71 15.33 -5.11
CA VAL A 390 38.91 15.49 -4.24
C VAL A 390 39.39 14.14 -3.71
N LEU A 391 38.46 13.21 -3.43
CA LEU A 391 38.78 11.84 -2.99
C LEU A 391 39.23 10.91 -4.14
N GLY A 392 39.31 11.43 -5.38
CA GLY A 392 39.72 10.64 -6.56
C GLY A 392 38.70 9.58 -7.01
N ILE A 393 37.48 9.61 -6.48
CA ILE A 393 36.42 8.63 -6.80
C ILE A 393 35.80 8.93 -8.16
N ILE A 394 35.72 10.21 -8.55
CA ILE A 394 35.29 10.65 -9.89
C ILE A 394 36.38 11.52 -10.54
N SER A 395 36.52 11.36 -11.86
CA SER A 395 37.46 12.18 -12.59
C SER A 395 37.00 13.65 -12.62
N PRO A 396 37.95 14.63 -12.71
CA PRO A 396 37.58 16.04 -12.87
C PRO A 396 36.67 16.30 -14.07
N TRP A 397 36.79 15.54 -15.14
CA TRP A 397 35.90 15.60 -16.32
C TRP A 397 34.49 15.12 -16.03
N SER A 398 34.35 14.03 -15.30
CA SER A 398 33.03 13.53 -14.86
C SER A 398 32.32 14.53 -13.93
N PHE A 399 33.10 15.19 -13.03
CA PHE A 399 32.60 16.28 -12.20
C PHE A 399 32.04 17.44 -13.05
N PHE A 400 32.77 17.84 -14.09
CA PHE A 400 32.38 18.96 -14.96
C PHE A 400 31.10 18.63 -15.74
N ILE A 401 31.00 17.41 -16.29
CA ILE A 401 29.81 16.94 -17.04
C ILE A 401 28.60 16.86 -16.12
N ILE A 402 28.74 16.28 -14.92
CA ILE A 402 27.63 16.16 -13.96
C ILE A 402 27.20 17.54 -13.45
N GLY A 403 28.17 18.45 -13.23
CA GLY A 403 27.90 19.84 -12.87
C GLY A 403 27.13 20.61 -13.94
N ILE A 404 27.48 20.45 -15.22
CA ILE A 404 26.77 21.04 -16.37
C ILE A 404 25.37 20.46 -16.48
N LEU A 405 25.20 19.15 -16.36
CA LEU A 405 23.89 18.50 -16.40
C LEU A 405 23.00 18.96 -15.25
N ALA A 406 23.52 19.08 -14.05
CA ALA A 406 22.80 19.61 -12.90
C ALA A 406 22.40 21.07 -13.09
N ALA A 407 23.31 21.92 -13.61
CA ALA A 407 23.02 23.32 -13.95
C ALA A 407 22.00 23.46 -15.07
N PHE A 408 22.04 22.59 -16.09
CA PHE A 408 21.08 22.57 -17.19
C PHE A 408 19.68 22.14 -16.72
N VAL A 409 19.58 21.13 -15.85
CA VAL A 409 18.30 20.73 -15.24
C VAL A 409 17.73 21.87 -14.39
N VAL A 410 18.56 22.55 -13.63
CA VAL A 410 18.19 23.74 -12.86
C VAL A 410 17.71 24.86 -13.79
N PHE A 411 18.43 25.14 -14.88
CA PHE A 411 18.06 26.14 -15.87
C PHE A 411 16.71 25.81 -16.52
N LEU A 412 16.46 24.56 -16.93
CA LEU A 412 15.17 24.14 -17.52
C LEU A 412 13.99 24.28 -16.53
N ILE A 413 14.23 24.08 -15.23
CA ILE A 413 13.23 24.26 -14.18
C ILE A 413 12.91 25.75 -13.97
N PHE A 414 13.91 26.63 -14.05
CA PHE A 414 13.74 28.07 -13.78
C PHE A 414 13.36 28.90 -15.01
N ASP A 415 13.77 28.53 -16.22
CA ASP A 415 13.46 29.28 -17.46
C ASP A 415 11.96 29.25 -17.80
N LYS A 416 11.29 28.12 -17.53
CA LYS A 416 9.82 28.04 -17.65
C LYS A 416 9.04 28.85 -16.61
N SER A 417 9.67 29.21 -15.49
CA SER A 417 9.06 30.05 -14.43
C SER A 417 8.99 31.53 -14.81
N LYS A 418 9.66 31.98 -15.87
CA LYS A 418 9.66 33.38 -16.34
C LYS A 418 8.73 33.64 -17.54
N LYS A 419 8.09 32.62 -18.10
CA LYS A 419 7.22 32.74 -19.28
C LYS A 419 5.72 32.53 -18.99
N ASN A 420 5.33 32.56 -17.72
CA ASN A 420 3.91 32.63 -17.30
C ASN A 420 3.72 33.77 -16.32
#